data_82cc4ae2f3b1bccf0f64337a5417fc70
#
_entry.id   82cc4ae2f3b1bccf0f64337a5417fc70
#
_cell.length_a   1.000
_cell.length_b   1.000
_cell.length_c   1.000
_cell.angle_alpha   90.00
_cell.angle_beta   90.00
_cell.angle_gamma   90.00
#
_symmetry.space_group_name_H-M   'P 1'
#
loop_
_entity.id
_entity.type
_entity.pdbx_description
1 polymer ?
#
loop_
_entity_poly.entity_id
_entity_poly.type
_entity_poly.pdbx_seq_one_letter_code
_entity_poly.pdbx_strand_id
1 'polypeptide(L)'
;MASCVINCSIMRKSDLKNTLLAIYERLHARYGELECCLDHSTPFQLLAATILSAQCTDKKVNSITPALFEKYPTPEALAAADQNELEEMIHPCGFYHAKATNLIGMARGIVERFGGEVPQQMEDLITLPGVGRKTANVVLGDAFEVPGLPVDTHVIRLTNLIGLVKTEDAVEIERILCSALPPEYWSQFSHQLIIHGRTRCPARRPDCANCEIRDLCKNFNRKTKK
;
A
#
# COMPACT_ATOMS: atom_id res chain seq x y z
N MET A 1 13.07 40.65 22.02
CA MET A 1 12.18 39.72 21.32
C MET A 1 12.99 38.48 20.95
N ALA A 2 12.93 37.45 21.77
CA ALA A 2 13.71 36.22 21.55
C ALA A 2 12.93 35.33 20.60
N SER A 3 13.48 35.15 19.40
CA SER A 3 13.00 34.21 18.39
C SER A 3 13.16 32.77 18.91
N CYS A 4 12.07 32.14 19.27
CA CYS A 4 12.03 30.72 19.62
C CYS A 4 12.20 29.90 18.34
N VAL A 5 13.44 29.60 17.99
CA VAL A 5 13.77 28.67 16.92
C VAL A 5 13.40 27.27 17.44
N ILE A 6 12.24 26.78 17.02
CA ILE A 6 11.85 25.37 17.26
C ILE A 6 12.82 24.52 16.45
N ASN A 7 13.82 24.01 17.15
CA ASN A 7 14.83 23.09 16.61
C ASN A 7 14.15 21.74 16.35
N CYS A 8 13.58 21.58 15.15
CA CYS A 8 12.89 20.39 14.70
C CYS A 8 13.93 19.40 14.19
N SER A 9 14.64 18.73 15.10
CA SER A 9 15.68 17.76 14.76
C SER A 9 15.09 16.66 13.89
N ILE A 10 15.36 16.73 12.59
CA ILE A 10 15.24 15.61 11.66
C ILE A 10 16.25 14.58 12.15
N MET A 11 15.81 13.32 12.31
CA MET A 11 16.68 12.23 12.72
C MET A 11 17.84 12.09 11.73
N ARG A 12 19.09 11.92 12.22
CA ARG A 12 20.22 11.68 11.31
C ARG A 12 19.95 10.42 10.48
N LYS A 13 20.44 10.38 9.25
CA LYS A 13 20.17 9.25 8.32
C LYS A 13 20.61 7.90 8.89
N SER A 14 21.74 7.86 9.62
CA SER A 14 22.20 6.64 10.32
C SER A 14 21.25 6.18 11.42
N ASP A 15 20.70 7.12 12.20
CA ASP A 15 19.78 6.84 13.29
C ASP A 15 18.43 6.37 12.74
N LEU A 16 17.99 6.95 11.60
CA LEU A 16 16.79 6.53 10.89
C LEU A 16 16.92 5.09 10.40
N LYS A 17 18.05 4.75 9.73
CA LYS A 17 18.31 3.40 9.24
C LYS A 17 18.25 2.37 10.37
N ASN A 18 18.97 2.61 11.47
CA ASN A 18 19.01 1.69 12.60
C ASN A 18 17.63 1.53 13.25
N THR A 19 16.86 2.64 13.36
CA THR A 19 15.51 2.59 13.90
C THR A 19 14.56 1.81 13.00
N LEU A 20 14.64 2.01 11.68
CA LEU A 20 13.81 1.29 10.71
C LEU A 20 14.10 -0.21 10.74
N LEU A 21 15.37 -0.61 10.75
CA LEU A 21 15.75 -2.02 10.84
C LEU A 21 15.27 -2.66 12.15
N ALA A 22 15.43 -1.98 13.28
CA ALA A 22 14.95 -2.48 14.58
C ALA A 22 13.42 -2.62 14.62
N ILE A 23 12.68 -1.71 13.96
CA ILE A 23 11.23 -1.80 13.82
C ILE A 23 10.87 -3.00 12.92
N TYR A 24 11.53 -3.12 11.77
CA TYR A 24 11.31 -4.23 10.84
C TYR A 24 11.50 -5.58 11.53
N GLU A 25 12.65 -5.80 12.19
CA GLU A 25 12.97 -7.05 12.89
C GLU A 25 11.89 -7.44 13.91
N ARG A 26 11.42 -6.47 14.71
CA ARG A 26 10.39 -6.72 15.72
C ARG A 26 9.02 -6.99 15.12
N LEU A 27 8.64 -6.27 14.08
CA LEU A 27 7.39 -6.50 13.39
C LEU A 27 7.43 -7.84 12.62
N HIS A 28 8.58 -8.16 12.02
CA HIS A 28 8.79 -9.45 11.37
C HIS A 28 8.74 -10.63 12.37
N ALA A 29 9.36 -10.50 13.53
CA ALA A 29 9.25 -11.49 14.59
C ALA A 29 7.79 -11.69 15.07
N ARG A 30 6.95 -10.64 15.00
CA ARG A 30 5.55 -10.69 15.41
C ARG A 30 4.61 -11.22 14.35
N TYR A 31 4.80 -10.81 13.09
CA TYR A 31 3.83 -11.06 12.01
C TYR A 31 4.35 -12.05 10.97
N GLY A 32 5.64 -12.35 10.95
CA GLY A 32 6.27 -13.15 9.92
C GLY A 32 6.31 -12.46 8.56
N GLU A 33 6.46 -13.25 7.52
CA GLU A 33 6.24 -12.81 6.16
C GLU A 33 4.74 -12.70 5.88
N LEU A 34 4.38 -11.66 5.18
CA LEU A 34 3.00 -11.33 4.84
C LEU A 34 2.84 -11.36 3.34
N GLU A 35 1.84 -12.09 2.89
CA GLU A 35 1.42 -12.12 1.50
C GLU A 35 0.36 -11.04 1.23
N CYS A 36 0.16 -10.71 -0.04
CA CYS A 36 -0.93 -9.85 -0.46
C CYS A 36 -2.28 -10.45 -0.05
N CYS A 37 -3.12 -9.62 0.59
CA CYS A 37 -4.45 -10.07 1.02
C CYS A 37 -5.48 -10.18 -0.13
N LEU A 38 -5.11 -9.75 -1.34
CA LEU A 38 -5.97 -9.83 -2.53
C LEU A 38 -5.66 -11.13 -3.29
N ASP A 39 -6.70 -11.98 -3.45
CA ASP A 39 -6.58 -13.24 -4.18
C ASP A 39 -6.32 -12.97 -5.66
N HIS A 40 -5.24 -13.53 -6.19
CA HIS A 40 -4.84 -13.38 -7.59
C HIS A 40 -3.95 -14.55 -8.04
N SER A 41 -3.91 -14.79 -9.34
CA SER A 41 -3.02 -15.78 -9.98
C SER A 41 -2.12 -15.16 -11.04
N THR A 42 -2.39 -13.92 -11.44
CA THR A 42 -1.61 -13.20 -12.45
C THR A 42 -1.42 -11.73 -12.06
N PRO A 43 -0.39 -11.04 -12.59
CA PRO A 43 -0.20 -9.61 -12.37
C PRO A 43 -1.41 -8.76 -12.79
N PHE A 44 -2.09 -9.15 -13.87
CA PHE A 44 -3.33 -8.51 -14.32
C PHE A 44 -4.44 -8.60 -13.27
N GLN A 45 -4.64 -9.79 -12.71
CA GLN A 45 -5.65 -10.00 -11.67
C GLN A 45 -5.32 -9.19 -10.40
N LEU A 46 -4.05 -9.14 -10.00
CA LEU A 46 -3.63 -8.32 -8.87
C LEU A 46 -3.90 -6.83 -9.12
N LEU A 47 -3.56 -6.33 -10.32
CA LEU A 47 -3.79 -4.94 -10.70
C LEU A 47 -5.29 -4.60 -10.65
N ALA A 48 -6.14 -5.44 -11.26
CA ALA A 48 -7.59 -5.26 -11.24
C ALA A 48 -8.17 -5.32 -9.81
N ALA A 49 -7.76 -6.31 -9.00
CA ALA A 49 -8.17 -6.43 -7.62
C ALA A 49 -7.74 -5.22 -6.77
N THR A 50 -6.53 -4.69 -7.02
CA THR A 50 -6.03 -3.51 -6.30
C THR A 50 -6.83 -2.24 -6.67
N ILE A 51 -7.25 -2.07 -7.91
CA ILE A 51 -8.16 -0.98 -8.32
C ILE A 51 -9.50 -1.13 -7.58
N LEU A 52 -10.05 -2.35 -7.50
CA LEU A 52 -11.29 -2.63 -6.79
C LEU A 52 -11.17 -2.38 -5.28
N SER A 53 -10.00 -2.55 -4.67
CA SER A 53 -9.77 -2.38 -3.23
C SER A 53 -9.81 -0.91 -2.77
N ALA A 54 -9.79 0.06 -3.69
CA ALA A 54 -9.93 1.47 -3.32
C ALA A 54 -11.24 1.71 -2.55
N GLN A 55 -11.13 2.11 -1.28
CA GLN A 55 -12.25 2.29 -0.34
C GLN A 55 -13.18 1.07 -0.21
N CYS A 56 -12.62 -0.13 -0.38
CA CYS A 56 -13.31 -1.40 -0.22
C CYS A 56 -12.44 -2.36 0.60
N THR A 57 -13.06 -3.27 1.35
CA THR A 57 -12.31 -4.27 2.12
C THR A 57 -11.79 -5.39 1.24
N ASP A 58 -10.59 -5.89 1.53
CA ASP A 58 -9.99 -7.01 0.79
C ASP A 58 -10.93 -8.23 0.74
N LYS A 59 -11.60 -8.55 1.86
CA LYS A 59 -12.61 -9.62 1.93
C LYS A 59 -13.77 -9.42 0.93
N LYS A 60 -14.22 -8.16 0.74
CA LYS A 60 -15.29 -7.88 -0.22
C LYS A 60 -14.78 -8.02 -1.65
N VAL A 61 -13.58 -7.54 -1.94
CA VAL A 61 -12.94 -7.69 -3.26
C VAL A 61 -12.80 -9.18 -3.59
N ASN A 62 -12.22 -9.97 -2.69
CA ASN A 62 -12.02 -11.43 -2.87
C ASN A 62 -13.34 -12.22 -3.03
N SER A 63 -14.48 -11.67 -2.56
CA SER A 63 -15.79 -12.30 -2.80
C SER A 63 -16.34 -12.07 -4.21
N ILE A 64 -15.78 -11.15 -4.97
CA ILE A 64 -16.26 -10.74 -6.30
C ILE A 64 -15.29 -11.17 -7.40
N THR A 65 -14.00 -11.09 -7.14
CA THR A 65 -12.95 -11.35 -8.14
C THR A 65 -12.98 -12.73 -8.77
N PRO A 66 -13.41 -13.84 -8.12
CA PRO A 66 -13.52 -15.14 -8.79
C PRO A 66 -14.47 -15.12 -10.00
N ALA A 67 -15.69 -14.60 -9.84
CA ALA A 67 -16.65 -14.48 -10.94
C ALA A 67 -16.19 -13.46 -12.00
N LEU A 68 -15.54 -12.39 -11.57
CA LEU A 68 -14.99 -11.38 -12.48
C LEU A 68 -13.91 -11.99 -13.37
N PHE A 69 -12.95 -12.72 -12.79
CA PHE A 69 -11.85 -13.32 -13.55
C PHE A 69 -12.22 -14.58 -14.33
N GLU A 70 -13.28 -15.25 -13.94
CA GLU A 70 -13.90 -16.30 -14.77
C GLU A 70 -14.44 -15.70 -16.07
N LYS A 71 -15.10 -14.54 -15.98
CA LYS A 71 -15.71 -13.88 -17.14
C LYS A 71 -14.72 -13.09 -17.98
N TYR A 72 -13.78 -12.42 -17.33
CA TYR A 72 -12.76 -11.57 -17.96
C TYR A 72 -11.35 -12.01 -17.53
N PRO A 73 -10.88 -13.17 -18.04
CA PRO A 73 -9.61 -13.77 -17.60
C PRO A 73 -8.36 -13.01 -18.08
N THR A 74 -8.48 -12.20 -19.12
CA THR A 74 -7.35 -11.47 -19.74
C THR A 74 -7.63 -9.98 -19.90
N PRO A 75 -6.58 -9.17 -20.11
CA PRO A 75 -6.76 -7.75 -20.44
C PRO A 75 -7.66 -7.52 -21.66
N GLU A 76 -7.54 -8.35 -22.71
CA GLU A 76 -8.35 -8.23 -23.92
C GLU A 76 -9.84 -8.46 -23.62
N ALA A 77 -10.14 -9.48 -22.83
CA ALA A 77 -11.51 -9.79 -22.44
C ALA A 77 -12.13 -8.63 -21.64
N LEU A 78 -11.37 -8.07 -20.68
CA LEU A 78 -11.83 -6.93 -19.87
C LEU A 78 -11.90 -5.62 -20.66
N ALA A 79 -11.00 -5.41 -21.63
CA ALA A 79 -11.02 -4.26 -22.51
C ALA A 79 -12.29 -4.20 -23.42
N ALA A 80 -12.83 -5.37 -23.74
CA ALA A 80 -14.06 -5.54 -24.53
C ALA A 80 -15.34 -5.64 -23.68
N ALA A 81 -15.23 -5.54 -22.35
CA ALA A 81 -16.38 -5.66 -21.46
C ALA A 81 -17.45 -4.60 -21.71
N ASP A 82 -18.73 -5.00 -21.61
CA ASP A 82 -19.84 -4.05 -21.51
C ASP A 82 -19.78 -3.37 -20.13
N GLN A 83 -19.84 -2.04 -20.13
CA GLN A 83 -19.68 -1.26 -18.91
C GLN A 83 -20.81 -1.52 -17.91
N ASN A 84 -22.05 -1.63 -18.34
CA ASN A 84 -23.19 -1.83 -17.45
C ASN A 84 -23.11 -3.21 -16.78
N GLU A 85 -22.75 -4.22 -17.57
CA GLU A 85 -22.57 -5.58 -17.05
C GLU A 85 -21.41 -5.65 -16.02
N LEU A 86 -20.28 -4.99 -16.31
CA LEU A 86 -19.17 -4.92 -15.37
C LEU A 86 -19.56 -4.17 -14.08
N GLU A 87 -20.30 -3.06 -14.20
CA GLU A 87 -20.83 -2.29 -13.07
C GLU A 87 -21.73 -3.14 -12.18
N GLU A 88 -22.62 -3.96 -12.74
CA GLU A 88 -23.46 -4.88 -11.97
C GLU A 88 -22.62 -5.89 -11.19
N MET A 89 -21.59 -6.46 -11.82
CA MET A 89 -20.70 -7.45 -11.17
C MET A 89 -19.94 -6.85 -9.98
N ILE A 90 -19.42 -5.62 -10.12
CA ILE A 90 -18.57 -4.99 -9.11
C ILE A 90 -19.34 -4.03 -8.19
N HIS A 91 -20.66 -3.90 -8.33
CA HIS A 91 -21.53 -3.02 -7.53
C HIS A 91 -21.26 -3.11 -6.01
N PRO A 92 -21.05 -4.31 -5.42
CA PRO A 92 -20.81 -4.42 -3.99
C PRO A 92 -19.49 -3.79 -3.50
N CYS A 93 -18.57 -3.43 -4.40
CA CYS A 93 -17.30 -2.76 -4.04
C CYS A 93 -17.45 -1.24 -3.78
N GLY A 94 -18.63 -0.64 -4.08
CA GLY A 94 -18.84 0.80 -4.04
C GLY A 94 -18.03 1.56 -5.10
N PHE A 95 -18.43 2.79 -5.41
CA PHE A 95 -17.82 3.61 -6.49
C PHE A 95 -17.69 2.86 -7.83
N TYR A 96 -18.61 1.94 -8.07
CA TYR A 96 -18.54 0.95 -9.15
C TYR A 96 -18.51 1.57 -10.55
N HIS A 97 -19.19 2.68 -10.79
CA HIS A 97 -19.12 3.40 -12.09
C HIS A 97 -17.68 3.84 -12.43
N ALA A 98 -17.02 4.52 -11.51
CA ALA A 98 -15.64 4.95 -11.68
C ALA A 98 -14.66 3.75 -11.76
N LYS A 99 -14.91 2.71 -10.95
CA LYS A 99 -14.10 1.49 -10.97
C LYS A 99 -14.24 0.73 -12.28
N ALA A 100 -15.46 0.57 -12.82
CA ALA A 100 -15.68 -0.09 -14.10
C ALA A 100 -14.98 0.68 -15.23
N THR A 101 -15.16 2.00 -15.29
CA THR A 101 -14.47 2.85 -16.26
C THR A 101 -12.95 2.69 -16.16
N ASN A 102 -12.38 2.69 -14.94
CA ASN A 102 -10.96 2.53 -14.73
C ASN A 102 -10.47 1.12 -15.13
N LEU A 103 -11.22 0.07 -14.80
CA LEU A 103 -10.86 -1.30 -15.16
C LEU A 103 -10.83 -1.51 -16.67
N ILE A 104 -11.85 -1.05 -17.39
CA ILE A 104 -11.89 -1.12 -18.87
C ILE A 104 -10.77 -0.27 -19.47
N GLY A 105 -10.58 0.95 -18.97
CA GLY A 105 -9.52 1.84 -19.44
C GLY A 105 -8.11 1.30 -19.18
N MET A 106 -7.89 0.74 -18.01
CA MET A 106 -6.63 0.06 -17.65
C MET A 106 -6.37 -1.12 -18.58
N ALA A 107 -7.37 -1.98 -18.81
CA ALA A 107 -7.24 -3.14 -19.69
C ALA A 107 -6.95 -2.74 -21.15
N ARG A 108 -7.65 -1.71 -21.68
CA ARG A 108 -7.35 -1.14 -23.00
C ARG A 108 -5.93 -0.59 -23.07
N GLY A 109 -5.50 0.14 -22.05
CA GLY A 109 -4.13 0.66 -22.00
C GLY A 109 -3.07 -0.44 -22.00
N ILE A 110 -3.31 -1.56 -21.32
CA ILE A 110 -2.42 -2.72 -21.36
C ILE A 110 -2.38 -3.33 -22.76
N VAL A 111 -3.52 -3.56 -23.40
CA VAL A 111 -3.58 -4.15 -24.73
C VAL A 111 -2.92 -3.24 -25.79
N GLU A 112 -3.29 -1.97 -25.82
CA GLU A 112 -2.89 -1.05 -26.88
C GLU A 112 -1.43 -0.60 -26.79
N ARG A 113 -0.90 -0.46 -25.59
CA ARG A 113 0.43 0.12 -25.37
C ARG A 113 1.48 -0.87 -24.91
N PHE A 114 1.06 -1.97 -24.29
CA PHE A 114 1.96 -2.94 -23.68
C PHE A 114 1.75 -4.38 -24.18
N GLY A 115 1.06 -4.55 -25.32
CA GLY A 115 0.91 -5.84 -26.00
C GLY A 115 0.16 -6.90 -25.20
N GLY A 116 -0.71 -6.52 -24.28
CA GLY A 116 -1.46 -7.43 -23.41
C GLY A 116 -0.74 -7.80 -22.10
N GLU A 117 0.48 -7.32 -21.88
CA GLU A 117 1.26 -7.60 -20.69
C GLU A 117 1.24 -6.42 -19.70
N VAL A 118 1.13 -6.70 -18.40
CA VAL A 118 1.20 -5.66 -17.37
C VAL A 118 2.61 -5.10 -17.31
N PRO A 119 2.81 -3.78 -17.46
CA PRO A 119 4.14 -3.19 -17.45
C PRO A 119 4.81 -3.31 -16.08
N GLN A 120 6.14 -3.45 -16.07
CA GLN A 120 6.96 -3.65 -14.88
C GLN A 120 7.74 -2.39 -14.46
N GLN A 121 7.35 -1.23 -14.97
CA GLN A 121 7.96 0.05 -14.61
C GLN A 121 6.93 0.96 -13.95
N MET A 122 7.34 1.68 -12.91
CA MET A 122 6.48 2.61 -12.18
C MET A 122 5.87 3.65 -13.11
N GLU A 123 6.70 4.21 -14.00
CA GLU A 123 6.35 5.27 -14.94
C GLU A 123 5.25 4.82 -15.91
N ASP A 124 5.26 3.58 -16.33
CA ASP A 124 4.27 2.99 -17.24
C ASP A 124 2.97 2.66 -16.49
N LEU A 125 3.08 2.01 -15.33
CA LEU A 125 1.92 1.63 -14.52
C LEU A 125 1.04 2.83 -14.14
N ILE A 126 1.63 3.94 -13.71
CA ILE A 126 0.88 5.12 -13.28
C ILE A 126 0.19 5.86 -14.44
N THR A 127 0.48 5.51 -15.69
CA THR A 127 -0.24 6.04 -16.87
C THR A 127 -1.56 5.31 -17.13
N LEU A 128 -1.79 4.16 -16.48
CA LEU A 128 -3.00 3.38 -16.63
C LEU A 128 -4.15 3.98 -15.79
N PRO A 129 -5.37 4.06 -16.32
CA PRO A 129 -6.53 4.54 -15.57
C PRO A 129 -6.74 3.78 -14.25
N GLY A 130 -6.97 4.52 -13.16
CA GLY A 130 -7.18 3.95 -11.85
C GLY A 130 -5.91 3.45 -11.13
N VAL A 131 -4.75 3.58 -11.75
CA VAL A 131 -3.46 3.15 -11.19
C VAL A 131 -2.71 4.36 -10.65
N GLY A 132 -2.74 4.52 -9.34
CA GLY A 132 -1.88 5.48 -8.64
C GLY A 132 -0.57 4.83 -8.18
N ARG A 133 0.35 5.66 -7.65
CA ARG A 133 1.66 5.21 -7.16
C ARG A 133 1.58 4.06 -6.14
N LYS A 134 0.60 4.13 -5.21
CA LYS A 134 0.38 3.04 -4.24
C LYS A 134 0.03 1.73 -4.95
N THR A 135 -0.91 1.76 -5.91
CA THR A 135 -1.32 0.58 -6.69
C THR A 135 -0.14 0.02 -7.48
N ALA A 136 0.64 0.87 -8.12
CA ALA A 136 1.83 0.46 -8.85
C ALA A 136 2.86 -0.21 -7.93
N ASN A 137 3.14 0.34 -6.75
CA ASN A 137 4.05 -0.28 -5.77
C ASN A 137 3.57 -1.65 -5.30
N VAL A 138 2.25 -1.85 -5.10
CA VAL A 138 1.70 -3.17 -4.75
C VAL A 138 1.95 -4.18 -5.87
N VAL A 139 1.62 -3.81 -7.12
CA VAL A 139 1.79 -4.71 -8.27
C VAL A 139 3.27 -5.04 -8.53
N LEU A 140 4.14 -4.04 -8.45
CA LEU A 140 5.58 -4.24 -8.61
C LEU A 140 6.14 -5.16 -7.53
N GLY A 141 5.78 -4.94 -6.27
CA GLY A 141 6.29 -5.74 -5.16
C GLY A 141 5.73 -7.16 -5.11
N ASP A 142 4.42 -7.30 -5.26
CA ASP A 142 3.74 -8.57 -4.98
C ASP A 142 3.63 -9.48 -6.23
N ALA A 143 3.67 -8.91 -7.46
CA ALA A 143 3.57 -9.71 -8.68
C ALA A 143 4.88 -9.85 -9.47
N PHE A 144 5.83 -8.92 -9.29
CA PHE A 144 7.07 -8.88 -10.08
C PHE A 144 8.34 -8.92 -9.23
N GLU A 145 8.21 -8.99 -7.91
CA GLU A 145 9.36 -8.95 -6.98
C GLU A 145 10.27 -7.71 -7.17
N VAL A 146 9.73 -6.67 -7.81
CA VAL A 146 10.42 -5.37 -7.95
C VAL A 146 10.22 -4.59 -6.65
N PRO A 147 11.29 -4.16 -5.97
CA PRO A 147 11.17 -3.48 -4.70
C PRO A 147 10.25 -2.26 -4.77
N GLY A 148 9.17 -2.30 -4.00
CA GLY A 148 8.19 -1.23 -3.86
C GLY A 148 7.78 -1.07 -2.41
N LEU A 149 7.48 0.17 -1.99
CA LEU A 149 7.00 0.47 -0.64
C LEU A 149 5.64 1.17 -0.73
N PRO A 150 4.53 0.42 -0.76
CA PRO A 150 3.20 1.02 -0.79
C PRO A 150 2.94 1.87 0.44
N VAL A 151 2.63 3.15 0.26
CA VAL A 151 2.31 4.06 1.37
C VAL A 151 0.81 4.31 1.40
N ASP A 152 0.13 3.69 2.36
CA ASP A 152 -1.30 3.87 2.61
C ASP A 152 -1.54 4.74 3.86
N THR A 153 -2.79 4.93 4.23
CA THR A 153 -3.19 5.72 5.41
C THR A 153 -2.64 5.17 6.72
N HIS A 154 -2.43 3.85 6.84
CA HIS A 154 -1.80 3.25 8.01
C HIS A 154 -0.31 3.56 8.07
N VAL A 155 0.40 3.44 6.95
CA VAL A 155 1.82 3.77 6.84
C VAL A 155 2.03 5.27 7.14
N ILE A 156 1.26 6.17 6.52
CA ILE A 156 1.32 7.62 6.80
C ILE A 156 1.15 7.89 8.30
N ARG A 157 0.10 7.35 8.89
CA ARG A 157 -0.21 7.56 10.30
C ARG A 157 0.86 7.00 11.23
N LEU A 158 1.29 5.77 11.00
CA LEU A 158 2.24 5.11 11.89
C LEU A 158 3.63 5.72 11.81
N THR A 159 4.13 6.03 10.64
CA THR A 159 5.45 6.65 10.46
C THR A 159 5.53 8.02 11.14
N ASN A 160 4.47 8.81 11.09
CA ASN A 160 4.37 10.07 11.85
C ASN A 160 4.24 9.83 13.36
N LEU A 161 3.40 8.86 13.79
CA LEU A 161 3.17 8.56 15.19
C LEU A 161 4.43 8.03 15.89
N ILE A 162 5.14 7.12 15.24
CA ILE A 162 6.43 6.57 15.70
C ILE A 162 7.48 7.70 15.70
N GLY A 163 7.36 8.65 14.78
CA GLY A 163 8.25 9.81 14.63
C GLY A 163 9.40 9.56 13.67
N LEU A 164 9.21 8.70 12.69
CA LEU A 164 10.15 8.46 11.59
C LEU A 164 10.14 9.62 10.57
N VAL A 165 8.96 10.18 10.32
CA VAL A 165 8.74 11.27 9.38
C VAL A 165 7.89 12.39 10.01
N LYS A 166 7.76 13.53 9.31
CA LYS A 166 6.91 14.68 9.68
C LYS A 166 6.19 15.23 8.45
N THR A 167 5.66 14.36 7.63
CA THR A 167 4.93 14.73 6.42
C THR A 167 3.78 13.76 6.23
N GLU A 168 2.70 14.21 5.58
CA GLU A 168 1.56 13.38 5.18
C GLU A 168 1.63 13.05 3.68
N ASP A 169 2.61 13.59 2.95
CA ASP A 169 2.85 13.28 1.55
C ASP A 169 3.39 11.85 1.41
N ALA A 170 2.58 10.99 0.78
CA ALA A 170 2.91 9.57 0.61
C ALA A 170 4.18 9.36 -0.21
N VAL A 171 4.44 10.19 -1.24
CA VAL A 171 5.63 10.11 -2.09
C VAL A 171 6.87 10.48 -1.31
N GLU A 172 6.78 11.52 -0.49
CA GLU A 172 7.89 11.94 0.36
C GLU A 172 8.19 10.89 1.44
N ILE A 173 7.16 10.30 2.07
CA ILE A 173 7.31 9.21 3.04
C ILE A 173 8.01 8.02 2.39
N GLU A 174 7.53 7.56 1.23
CA GLU A 174 8.17 6.50 0.45
C GLU A 174 9.65 6.81 0.23
N ARG A 175 9.97 7.99 -0.30
CA ARG A 175 11.35 8.42 -0.57
C ARG A 175 12.23 8.40 0.69
N ILE A 176 11.73 8.88 1.83
CA ILE A 176 12.46 8.89 3.10
C ILE A 176 12.73 7.46 3.57
N LEU A 177 11.72 6.60 3.59
CA LEU A 177 11.85 5.22 4.05
C LEU A 177 12.79 4.42 3.15
N CYS A 178 12.59 4.49 1.83
CA CYS A 178 13.44 3.81 0.84
C CYS A 178 14.89 4.31 0.86
N SER A 179 15.15 5.55 1.24
CA SER A 179 16.52 6.09 1.35
C SER A 179 17.32 5.49 2.51
N ALA A 180 16.66 4.85 3.47
CA ALA A 180 17.27 4.36 4.70
C ALA A 180 17.08 2.85 4.93
N LEU A 181 16.04 2.25 4.37
CA LEU A 181 15.77 0.81 4.46
C LEU A 181 16.28 0.11 3.20
N PRO A 182 16.97 -1.06 3.31
CA PRO A 182 17.36 -1.86 2.14
C PRO A 182 16.15 -2.28 1.29
N PRO A 183 16.29 -2.35 -0.05
CA PRO A 183 15.16 -2.61 -0.96
C PRO A 183 14.43 -3.93 -0.70
N GLU A 184 15.13 -4.97 -0.29
CA GLU A 184 14.58 -6.28 0.03
C GLU A 184 13.54 -6.27 1.16
N TYR A 185 13.49 -5.22 1.98
CA TYR A 185 12.53 -5.10 3.09
C TYR A 185 11.32 -4.23 2.75
N TRP A 186 11.29 -3.51 1.63
CA TRP A 186 10.31 -2.44 1.37
C TRP A 186 8.86 -2.94 1.38
N SER A 187 8.55 -3.97 0.61
CA SER A 187 7.19 -4.52 0.53
C SER A 187 6.76 -5.08 1.89
N GLN A 188 7.59 -5.94 2.49
CA GLN A 188 7.29 -6.54 3.78
C GLN A 188 7.13 -5.52 4.90
N PHE A 189 7.99 -4.49 4.95
CA PHE A 189 7.88 -3.43 5.94
C PHE A 189 6.57 -2.65 5.83
N SER A 190 6.14 -2.36 4.61
CA SER A 190 4.84 -1.74 4.37
C SER A 190 3.69 -2.63 4.85
N HIS A 191 3.67 -3.90 4.45
CA HIS A 191 2.64 -4.86 4.88
C HIS A 191 2.60 -5.02 6.41
N GLN A 192 3.75 -5.09 7.06
CA GLN A 192 3.86 -5.19 8.52
C GLN A 192 3.34 -3.91 9.22
N LEU A 193 3.62 -2.73 8.68
CA LEU A 193 3.04 -1.49 9.21
C LEU A 193 1.51 -1.45 9.02
N ILE A 194 1.00 -1.91 7.89
CA ILE A 194 -0.43 -1.95 7.63
C ILE A 194 -1.13 -2.88 8.62
N ILE A 195 -0.65 -4.12 8.79
CA ILE A 195 -1.25 -5.07 9.72
C ILE A 195 -1.11 -4.60 11.18
N HIS A 196 0.04 -4.02 11.55
CA HIS A 196 0.26 -3.41 12.86
C HIS A 196 -0.75 -2.27 13.12
N GLY A 197 -0.99 -1.44 12.11
CA GLY A 197 -1.96 -0.36 12.16
C GLY A 197 -3.41 -0.81 12.26
N ARG A 198 -3.73 -1.98 11.71
CA ARG A 198 -5.08 -2.58 11.77
C ARG A 198 -5.32 -3.32 13.10
N THR A 199 -4.30 -3.97 13.66
CA THR A 199 -4.46 -4.90 14.79
C THR A 199 -3.94 -4.33 16.13
N ARG A 200 -2.68 -3.92 16.20
CA ARG A 200 -2.02 -3.48 17.43
C ARG A 200 -2.15 -1.98 17.69
N CYS A 201 -2.03 -1.18 16.63
CA CYS A 201 -2.05 0.27 16.71
C CYS A 201 -3.20 0.89 15.89
N PRO A 202 -4.49 0.53 16.13
CA PRO A 202 -5.60 1.20 15.47
C PRO A 202 -5.67 2.68 15.85
N ALA A 203 -6.34 3.50 15.01
CA ALA A 203 -6.46 4.93 15.25
C ALA A 203 -7.18 5.25 16.56
N ARG A 204 -8.16 4.40 16.93
CA ARG A 204 -8.86 4.47 18.22
C ARG A 204 -8.40 3.34 19.13
N ARG A 205 -8.01 3.67 20.38
CA ARG A 205 -7.63 2.71 21.42
C ARG A 205 -6.45 1.78 21.04
N PRO A 206 -5.26 2.32 20.66
CA PRO A 206 -4.09 1.51 20.38
C PRO A 206 -3.63 0.77 21.64
N ASP A 207 -3.22 -0.49 21.48
CA ASP A 207 -2.69 -1.33 22.57
C ASP A 207 -1.18 -1.08 22.75
N CYS A 208 -0.87 0.10 23.27
CA CYS A 208 0.52 0.51 23.49
C CYS A 208 1.26 -0.31 24.56
N ALA A 209 0.54 -0.86 25.53
CA ALA A 209 1.15 -1.64 26.62
C ALA A 209 1.81 -2.91 26.12
N ASN A 210 1.20 -3.55 25.12
CA ASN A 210 1.68 -4.80 24.51
C ASN A 210 2.32 -4.57 23.13
N CYS A 211 2.67 -3.31 22.77
CA CYS A 211 3.22 -3.00 21.45
C CYS A 211 4.71 -3.38 21.39
N GLU A 212 5.07 -4.13 20.37
CA GLU A 212 6.40 -4.68 20.12
C GLU A 212 7.47 -3.61 19.89
N ILE A 213 7.03 -2.42 19.40
CA ILE A 213 7.91 -1.28 19.07
C ILE A 213 7.69 -0.07 19.99
N ARG A 214 7.09 -0.26 21.17
CA ARG A 214 6.69 0.83 22.07
C ARG A 214 7.85 1.73 22.52
N ASP A 215 9.00 1.14 22.80
CA ASP A 215 10.21 1.85 23.23
C ASP A 215 10.84 2.69 22.11
N LEU A 216 10.65 2.30 20.86
CA LEU A 216 11.05 3.06 19.67
C LEU A 216 10.02 4.15 19.27
N CYS A 217 8.80 4.10 19.83
CA CYS A 217 7.70 4.97 19.45
C CYS A 217 7.73 6.29 20.22
N LYS A 218 7.93 7.42 19.50
CA LYS A 218 7.93 8.76 20.14
C LYS A 218 6.60 9.12 20.80
N ASN A 219 5.47 8.65 20.25
CA ASN A 219 4.16 8.92 20.84
C ASN A 219 3.99 8.22 22.19
N PHE A 220 4.47 6.99 22.34
CA PHE A 220 4.45 6.28 23.62
C PHE A 220 5.35 6.97 24.65
N ASN A 221 6.60 7.27 24.26
CA ASN A 221 7.58 7.89 25.15
C ASN A 221 7.19 9.31 25.61
N ARG A 222 6.36 10.04 24.84
CA ARG A 222 5.79 11.32 25.27
C ARG A 222 4.67 11.18 26.31
N LYS A 223 3.87 10.10 26.21
CA LYS A 223 2.76 9.84 27.16
C LYS A 223 3.26 9.36 28.51
N THR A 224 4.38 8.65 28.55
CA THR A 224 4.97 8.12 29.80
C THR A 224 5.82 9.14 30.56
N LYS A 225 6.13 10.30 29.94
CA LYS A 225 6.86 11.41 30.57
C LYS A 225 5.95 12.50 31.14
N LYS A 226 4.64 12.37 31.03
CA LYS A 226 3.62 13.21 31.67
C LYS A 226 3.02 12.49 32.86
#